data_05793deeeca77c123a9ff8536184c885
#
_entry.id   05793deeeca77c123a9ff8536184c885
#
_cell.length_a   1.000
_cell.length_b   1.000
_cell.length_c   1.000
_cell.angle_alpha   90.00
_cell.angle_beta   90.00
_cell.angle_gamma   90.00
#
_symmetry.space_group_name_H-M   'P 1'
#
loop_
_entity.id
_entity.type
_entity.pdbx_description
1 polymer ?
#
loop_
_entity_poly.entity_id
_entity_poly.type
_entity_poly.pdbx_seq_one_letter_code
_entity_poly.pdbx_strand_id
1 'polypeptide(L)'
;MAYFTLDWLQTLASQGAPELLPLCQWLGQIRMGVIFGQNISAMLAPRFVQLHELRGLARLACLLEILSCLQQDPEQRLLQGEPHSGAQDRRLNAALGYLQTHFTRQVTLNDLALAAKTSTATIKRLFAEQMKTSFSALLAQIRISHACQMLLSSEQSIPALAEDCGFPSLSQFYRKFTELKGQPPARYRKQYRLPKAHA
;
A
#
# COMPACT_ATOMS: atom_id res chain seq x y z
N MET A 1 -3.95 -0.44 8.59
CA MET A 1 -3.50 -1.24 7.45
C MET A 1 -2.16 -0.66 6.98
N ALA A 2 -1.14 -1.47 6.77
CA ALA A 2 0.14 -1.02 6.22
C ALA A 2 0.16 -1.42 4.74
N TYR A 3 0.30 -0.45 3.86
CA TYR A 3 0.54 -0.72 2.44
C TYR A 3 2.01 -0.41 2.16
N PHE A 4 2.70 -1.35 1.57
CA PHE A 4 3.99 -1.16 0.93
C PHE A 4 3.94 -1.80 -0.45
N THR A 5 4.70 -1.27 -1.39
CA THR A 5 4.81 -1.83 -2.72
C THR A 5 6.10 -2.65 -2.82
N LEU A 6 6.09 -3.68 -3.65
CA LEU A 6 7.30 -4.45 -3.95
C LEU A 6 8.40 -3.53 -4.49
N ASP A 7 8.05 -2.57 -5.33
CA ASP A 7 8.93 -1.53 -5.86
C ASP A 7 9.67 -0.75 -4.76
N TRP A 8 8.96 -0.38 -3.68
CA TRP A 8 9.56 0.32 -2.56
C TRP A 8 10.61 -0.55 -1.85
N LEU A 9 10.29 -1.83 -1.60
CA LEU A 9 11.24 -2.78 -1.01
C LEU A 9 12.45 -3.02 -1.93
N GLN A 10 12.24 -3.15 -3.24
CA GLN A 10 13.31 -3.31 -4.23
C GLN A 10 14.21 -2.08 -4.27
N THR A 11 13.64 -0.88 -4.16
CA THR A 11 14.40 0.36 -4.08
C THR A 11 15.27 0.40 -2.83
N LEU A 12 14.74 0.03 -1.66
CA LEU A 12 15.53 -0.07 -0.43
C LEU A 12 16.65 -1.10 -0.55
N ALA A 13 16.36 -2.27 -1.11
CA ALA A 13 17.33 -3.32 -1.33
C ALA A 13 18.50 -2.85 -2.23
N SER A 14 18.21 -2.10 -3.29
CA SER A 14 19.21 -1.59 -4.23
C SER A 14 20.00 -0.40 -3.69
N GLN A 15 19.46 0.37 -2.74
CA GLN A 15 20.06 1.59 -2.20
C GLN A 15 20.81 1.41 -0.88
N GLY A 16 21.01 0.17 -0.41
CA GLY A 16 21.83 -0.09 0.76
C GLY A 16 21.29 -1.10 1.78
N ALA A 17 20.24 -1.84 1.45
CA ALA A 17 19.72 -2.92 2.28
C ALA A 17 19.60 -4.24 1.49
N PRO A 18 20.75 -4.79 1.01
CA PRO A 18 20.75 -6.00 0.18
C PRO A 18 20.13 -7.22 0.87
N GLU A 19 20.04 -7.22 2.19
CA GLU A 19 19.38 -8.26 3.00
C GLU A 19 17.88 -8.40 2.67
N LEU A 20 17.27 -7.39 2.04
CA LEU A 20 15.88 -7.44 1.59
C LEU A 20 15.71 -8.16 0.25
N LEU A 21 16.79 -8.44 -0.51
CA LEU A 21 16.69 -9.08 -1.82
C LEU A 21 15.97 -10.45 -1.78
N PRO A 22 16.27 -11.37 -0.83
CA PRO A 22 15.56 -12.64 -0.74
C PRO A 22 14.05 -12.43 -0.49
N LEU A 23 13.69 -11.45 0.35
CA LEU A 23 12.29 -11.11 0.61
C LEU A 23 11.60 -10.56 -0.64
N CYS A 24 12.28 -9.68 -1.39
CA CYS A 24 11.76 -9.13 -2.64
C CYS A 24 11.54 -10.23 -3.68
N GLN A 25 12.47 -11.17 -3.80
CA GLN A 25 12.35 -12.32 -4.72
C GLN A 25 11.17 -13.20 -4.34
N TRP A 26 11.03 -13.54 -3.07
CA TRP A 26 9.92 -14.34 -2.57
C TRP A 26 8.57 -13.66 -2.80
N LEU A 27 8.43 -12.39 -2.45
CA LEU A 27 7.21 -11.62 -2.70
C LEU A 27 6.87 -11.52 -4.20
N GLY A 28 7.88 -11.42 -5.06
CA GLY A 28 7.72 -11.40 -6.52
C GLY A 28 7.21 -12.71 -7.11
N GLN A 29 7.39 -13.84 -6.41
CA GLN A 29 6.87 -15.14 -6.82
C GLN A 29 5.39 -15.33 -6.45
N ILE A 30 4.87 -14.54 -5.51
CA ILE A 30 3.49 -14.64 -5.04
C ILE A 30 2.56 -14.00 -6.05
N ARG A 31 1.96 -14.81 -6.92
CA ARG A 31 1.00 -14.34 -7.93
C ARG A 31 -0.45 -14.37 -7.45
N MET A 32 -0.78 -15.32 -6.59
CA MET A 32 -2.16 -15.56 -6.16
C MET A 32 -2.32 -15.48 -4.65
N GLY A 33 -1.38 -16.04 -3.90
CA GLY A 33 -1.40 -16.08 -2.46
C GLY A 33 -0.46 -17.16 -1.92
N VAL A 34 -0.34 -17.18 -0.62
CA VAL A 34 0.44 -18.18 0.12
C VAL A 34 -0.45 -18.74 1.23
N ILE A 35 -0.47 -20.04 1.35
CA ILE A 35 -1.02 -20.74 2.52
C ILE A 35 0.15 -20.98 3.45
N PHE A 36 0.01 -20.58 4.69
CA PHE A 36 1.02 -20.80 5.74
C PHE A 36 0.61 -21.92 6.66
N GLY A 37 1.59 -22.52 7.31
CA GLY A 37 1.37 -23.53 8.32
C GLY A 37 0.60 -23.00 9.54
N GLN A 38 -0.07 -23.90 10.27
CA GLN A 38 -0.82 -23.50 11.47
C GLN A 38 0.11 -22.99 12.57
N ASN A 39 1.30 -23.56 12.71
CA ASN A 39 2.27 -23.17 13.73
C ASN A 39 2.74 -21.72 13.56
N ILE A 40 3.13 -21.33 12.33
CA ILE A 40 3.56 -19.96 12.07
C ILE A 40 2.41 -18.95 12.23
N SER A 41 1.20 -19.34 11.83
CA SER A 41 0.01 -18.51 11.97
C SER A 41 -0.31 -18.21 13.44
N ALA A 42 -0.24 -19.22 14.30
CA ALA A 42 -0.44 -19.06 15.74
C ALA A 42 0.68 -18.22 16.40
N MET A 43 1.94 -18.43 16.01
CA MET A 43 3.09 -17.68 16.51
C MET A 43 3.02 -16.20 16.15
N LEU A 44 2.57 -15.88 14.94
CA LEU A 44 2.53 -14.49 14.44
C LEU A 44 1.25 -13.74 14.82
N ALA A 45 0.20 -14.41 15.30
CA ALA A 45 -1.05 -13.74 15.69
C ALA A 45 -0.83 -12.57 16.68
N PRO A 46 -0.03 -12.69 17.77
CA PRO A 46 0.27 -11.57 18.66
C PRO A 46 1.05 -10.44 17.97
N ARG A 47 1.93 -10.77 17.03
CA ARG A 47 2.71 -9.78 16.27
C ARG A 47 1.84 -8.95 15.33
N PHE A 48 0.80 -9.54 14.73
CA PHE A 48 -0.18 -8.78 13.94
C PHE A 48 -0.99 -7.81 14.79
N VAL A 49 -1.35 -8.17 16.02
CA VAL A 49 -1.99 -7.25 16.97
C VAL A 49 -1.05 -6.10 17.30
N GLN A 50 0.19 -6.40 17.68
CA GLN A 50 1.23 -5.42 18.01
C GLN A 50 1.50 -4.48 16.81
N LEU A 51 1.55 -4.99 15.58
CA LEU A 51 1.72 -4.19 14.36
C LEU A 51 0.65 -3.11 14.21
N HIS A 52 -0.56 -3.35 14.70
CA HIS A 52 -1.65 -2.37 14.65
C HIS A 52 -1.41 -1.18 15.61
N GLU A 53 -0.80 -1.42 16.74
CA GLU A 53 -0.55 -0.41 17.80
C GLU A 53 0.74 0.38 17.54
N LEU A 54 1.74 -0.24 16.95
CA LEU A 54 3.04 0.36 16.68
C LEU A 54 2.98 1.49 15.64
N ARG A 55 3.93 2.42 15.74
CA ARG A 55 4.09 3.57 14.83
C ARG A 55 5.56 3.73 14.41
N GLY A 56 5.77 4.45 13.30
CA GLY A 56 7.10 4.81 12.83
C GLY A 56 7.99 3.60 12.57
N LEU A 57 9.26 3.69 12.98
CA LEU A 57 10.28 2.67 12.74
C LEU A 57 9.95 1.34 13.43
N ALA A 58 9.39 1.38 14.64
CA ALA A 58 9.01 0.15 15.36
C ALA A 58 7.96 -0.67 14.60
N ARG A 59 7.01 0.01 13.94
CA ARG A 59 6.02 -0.65 13.08
C ARG A 59 6.67 -1.28 11.85
N LEU A 60 7.62 -0.58 11.22
CA LEU A 60 8.34 -1.09 10.07
C LEU A 60 9.17 -2.33 10.45
N ALA A 61 9.92 -2.26 11.56
CA ALA A 61 10.70 -3.38 12.06
C ALA A 61 9.81 -4.60 12.33
N CYS A 62 8.70 -4.43 13.04
CA CYS A 62 7.74 -5.50 13.29
C CYS A 62 7.17 -6.11 11.99
N LEU A 63 6.88 -5.27 10.98
CA LEU A 63 6.41 -5.76 9.68
C LEU A 63 7.48 -6.60 8.97
N LEU A 64 8.73 -6.15 8.95
CA LEU A 64 9.84 -6.88 8.33
C LEU A 64 10.11 -8.20 9.06
N GLU A 65 10.03 -8.24 10.39
CA GLU A 65 10.11 -9.47 11.18
C GLU A 65 9.00 -10.46 10.79
N ILE A 66 7.75 -9.99 10.72
CA ILE A 66 6.62 -10.82 10.30
C ILE A 66 6.87 -11.40 8.91
N LEU A 67 7.27 -10.57 7.95
CA LEU A 67 7.54 -11.00 6.57
C LEU A 67 8.69 -12.00 6.49
N SER A 68 9.74 -11.79 7.27
CA SER A 68 10.88 -12.71 7.36
C SER A 68 10.45 -14.08 7.92
N CYS A 69 9.65 -14.10 9.00
CA CYS A 69 9.12 -15.34 9.55
C CYS A 69 8.23 -16.07 8.55
N LEU A 70 7.36 -15.35 7.85
CA LEU A 70 6.47 -15.93 6.82
C LEU A 70 7.26 -16.51 5.64
N GLN A 71 8.32 -15.84 5.21
CA GLN A 71 9.20 -16.32 4.14
C GLN A 71 9.90 -17.64 4.52
N GLN A 72 10.24 -17.80 5.79
CA GLN A 72 10.98 -18.96 6.31
C GLN A 72 10.08 -20.13 6.73
N ASP A 73 8.77 -19.99 6.59
CA ASP A 73 7.84 -21.06 6.94
C ASP A 73 8.04 -22.29 6.06
N PRO A 74 8.48 -23.46 6.62
CA PRO A 74 8.70 -24.67 5.83
C PRO A 74 7.41 -25.30 5.31
N GLU A 75 6.26 -24.97 5.91
CA GLU A 75 4.95 -25.48 5.53
C GLU A 75 4.25 -24.55 4.50
N GLN A 76 4.92 -23.44 4.11
CA GLN A 76 4.32 -22.52 3.17
C GLN A 76 4.08 -23.19 1.80
N ARG A 77 2.93 -22.88 1.22
CA ARG A 77 2.56 -23.35 -0.12
C ARG A 77 2.13 -22.17 -0.97
N LEU A 78 2.89 -21.89 -2.01
CA LEU A 78 2.44 -20.94 -3.02
C LEU A 78 1.21 -21.53 -3.72
N LEU A 79 0.15 -20.77 -3.78
CA LEU A 79 -1.01 -21.12 -4.59
C LEU A 79 -0.57 -21.06 -6.06
N GLN A 80 -0.29 -22.24 -6.63
CA GLN A 80 0.03 -22.43 -8.04
C GLN A 80 -1.26 -22.81 -8.77
N GLY A 81 -1.54 -22.13 -9.84
CA GLY A 81 -2.67 -22.39 -10.72
C GLY A 81 -3.01 -21.14 -11.52
N GLU A 82 -3.72 -21.32 -12.61
CA GLU A 82 -4.54 -20.24 -13.14
C GLU A 82 -5.33 -19.67 -11.97
N PRO A 83 -5.41 -18.33 -11.79
CA PRO A 83 -6.20 -17.79 -10.73
C PRO A 83 -7.59 -18.43 -10.80
N HIS A 84 -7.93 -19.27 -9.82
CA HIS A 84 -9.31 -19.59 -9.52
C HIS A 84 -9.93 -18.35 -8.87
N SER A 85 -9.50 -17.19 -9.40
CA SER A 85 -10.15 -15.95 -9.13
C SER A 85 -11.49 -16.07 -9.83
N GLY A 86 -12.51 -16.31 -9.05
CA GLY A 86 -13.87 -16.20 -9.56
C GLY A 86 -13.96 -14.89 -10.35
N ALA A 87 -14.91 -14.75 -11.24
CA ALA A 87 -15.05 -13.52 -12.04
C ALA A 87 -14.98 -12.24 -11.18
N GLN A 88 -15.23 -12.35 -9.88
CA GLN A 88 -15.15 -11.28 -8.89
C GLN A 88 -13.69 -10.83 -8.60
N ASP A 89 -12.75 -11.77 -8.43
CA ASP A 89 -11.34 -11.42 -8.12
C ASP A 89 -10.64 -10.81 -9.34
N ARG A 90 -10.92 -11.31 -10.54
CA ARG A 90 -10.43 -10.71 -11.79
C ARG A 90 -10.93 -9.27 -11.94
N ARG A 91 -12.19 -9.01 -11.61
CA ARG A 91 -12.77 -7.66 -11.64
C ARG A 91 -12.15 -6.75 -10.61
N LEU A 92 -11.93 -7.25 -9.38
CA LEU A 92 -11.26 -6.48 -8.34
C LEU A 92 -9.83 -6.15 -8.73
N ASN A 93 -9.06 -7.13 -9.22
CA ASN A 93 -7.68 -6.93 -9.65
C ASN A 93 -7.59 -5.92 -10.82
N ALA A 94 -8.50 -5.98 -11.78
CA ALA A 94 -8.55 -5.00 -12.87
C ALA A 94 -8.86 -3.59 -12.34
N ALA A 95 -9.81 -3.46 -11.40
CA ALA A 95 -10.13 -2.18 -10.77
C ALA A 95 -8.94 -1.62 -9.95
N LEU A 96 -8.25 -2.47 -9.18
CA LEU A 96 -7.06 -2.08 -8.41
C LEU A 96 -5.90 -1.67 -9.32
N GLY A 97 -5.64 -2.43 -10.39
CA GLY A 97 -4.61 -2.10 -11.38
C GLY A 97 -4.89 -0.75 -12.05
N TYR A 98 -6.14 -0.48 -12.41
CA TYR A 98 -6.54 0.82 -12.93
C TYR A 98 -6.29 1.95 -11.92
N LEU A 99 -6.64 1.74 -10.64
CA LEU A 99 -6.37 2.71 -9.58
C LEU A 99 -4.88 3.01 -9.42
N GLN A 100 -4.05 1.98 -9.38
CA GLN A 100 -2.60 2.13 -9.22
C GLN A 100 -1.97 2.93 -10.35
N THR A 101 -2.50 2.79 -11.56
CA THR A 101 -1.96 3.50 -12.74
C THR A 101 -2.49 4.94 -12.87
N HIS A 102 -3.71 5.22 -12.37
CA HIS A 102 -4.41 6.47 -12.67
C HIS A 102 -4.76 7.32 -11.44
N PHE A 103 -4.29 6.97 -10.23
CA PHE A 103 -4.69 7.63 -8.98
C PHE A 103 -4.42 9.14 -8.94
N THR A 104 -3.46 9.65 -9.72
CA THR A 104 -3.14 11.08 -9.82
C THR A 104 -4.16 11.88 -10.62
N ARG A 105 -5.03 11.21 -11.39
CA ARG A 105 -6.08 11.83 -12.19
C ARG A 105 -7.42 11.82 -11.44
N GLN A 106 -8.42 12.46 -12.05
CA GLN A 106 -9.81 12.31 -11.61
C GLN A 106 -10.28 10.88 -11.96
N VAL A 107 -10.37 10.02 -10.94
CA VAL A 107 -10.85 8.64 -11.09
C VAL A 107 -12.23 8.52 -10.45
N THR A 108 -13.16 7.93 -11.20
CA THR A 108 -14.54 7.70 -10.76
C THR A 108 -14.82 6.20 -10.59
N LEU A 109 -15.91 5.87 -9.89
CA LEU A 109 -16.39 4.49 -9.82
C LEU A 109 -16.74 3.92 -11.20
N ASN A 110 -17.16 4.78 -12.14
CA ASN A 110 -17.51 4.38 -13.50
C ASN A 110 -16.25 3.93 -14.26
N ASP A 111 -15.14 4.62 -14.09
CA ASP A 111 -13.87 4.24 -14.71
C ASP A 111 -13.40 2.85 -14.25
N LEU A 112 -13.54 2.57 -12.94
CA LEU A 112 -13.25 1.24 -12.41
C LEU A 112 -14.19 0.17 -12.94
N ALA A 113 -15.47 0.50 -13.05
CA ALA A 113 -16.48 -0.41 -13.58
C ALA A 113 -16.19 -0.77 -15.06
N LEU A 114 -15.79 0.20 -15.86
CA LEU A 114 -15.36 0.00 -17.24
C LEU A 114 -14.10 -0.86 -17.32
N ALA A 115 -13.06 -0.52 -16.55
CA ALA A 115 -11.81 -1.27 -16.51
C ALA A 115 -12.03 -2.75 -16.08
N ALA A 116 -12.93 -2.96 -15.13
CA ALA A 116 -13.27 -4.29 -14.62
C ALA A 116 -14.40 -5.00 -15.41
N LYS A 117 -14.90 -4.39 -16.49
CA LYS A 117 -16.03 -4.91 -17.32
C LYS A 117 -17.22 -5.31 -16.46
N THR A 118 -17.67 -4.42 -15.59
CA THR A 118 -18.76 -4.69 -14.62
C THR A 118 -19.55 -3.41 -14.29
N SER A 119 -20.53 -3.50 -13.39
CA SER A 119 -21.30 -2.33 -12.93
C SER A 119 -20.63 -1.64 -11.73
N THR A 120 -20.94 -0.35 -11.52
CA THR A 120 -20.50 0.41 -10.35
C THR A 120 -21.01 -0.20 -9.03
N ALA A 121 -22.21 -0.81 -9.05
CA ALA A 121 -22.76 -1.52 -7.90
C ALA A 121 -21.91 -2.73 -7.52
N THR A 122 -21.44 -3.50 -8.52
CA THR A 122 -20.53 -4.63 -8.30
C THR A 122 -19.20 -4.16 -7.74
N ILE A 123 -18.61 -3.07 -8.26
CA ILE A 123 -17.37 -2.49 -7.72
C ILE A 123 -17.55 -2.10 -6.26
N LYS A 124 -18.61 -1.37 -5.91
CA LYS A 124 -18.89 -1.00 -4.51
C LYS A 124 -18.95 -2.23 -3.59
N ARG A 125 -19.64 -3.28 -4.03
CA ARG A 125 -19.75 -4.54 -3.27
C ARG A 125 -18.41 -5.23 -3.11
N LEU A 126 -17.60 -5.35 -4.17
CA LEU A 126 -16.26 -5.96 -4.12
C LEU A 126 -15.34 -5.22 -3.12
N PHE A 127 -15.35 -3.89 -3.16
CA PHE A 127 -14.56 -3.09 -2.21
C PHE A 127 -15.04 -3.30 -0.76
N ALA A 128 -16.35 -3.31 -0.51
CA ALA A 128 -16.90 -3.51 0.82
C ALA A 128 -16.65 -4.93 1.36
N GLU A 129 -16.86 -5.96 0.55
CA GLU A 129 -16.78 -7.35 0.97
C GLU A 129 -15.34 -7.87 1.06
N GLN A 130 -14.49 -7.60 0.05
CA GLN A 130 -13.15 -8.15 -0.04
C GLN A 130 -12.10 -7.22 0.55
N MET A 131 -12.22 -5.90 0.33
CA MET A 131 -11.24 -4.92 0.81
C MET A 131 -11.60 -4.30 2.16
N LYS A 132 -12.84 -4.51 2.65
CA LYS A 132 -13.36 -3.88 3.89
C LYS A 132 -13.16 -2.36 3.90
N THR A 133 -13.19 -1.72 2.74
CA THR A 133 -12.99 -0.28 2.56
C THR A 133 -13.84 0.24 1.40
N SER A 134 -13.98 1.55 1.29
CA SER A 134 -14.61 2.17 0.13
C SER A 134 -13.57 2.55 -0.93
N PHE A 135 -14.02 2.67 -2.19
CA PHE A 135 -13.20 3.19 -3.28
C PHE A 135 -12.54 4.54 -2.93
N SER A 136 -13.34 5.49 -2.40
CA SER A 136 -12.83 6.82 -2.06
C SER A 136 -11.82 6.80 -0.91
N ALA A 137 -11.98 5.91 0.05
CA ALA A 137 -11.02 5.73 1.15
C ALA A 137 -9.71 5.12 0.62
N LEU A 138 -9.77 4.10 -0.23
CA LEU A 138 -8.58 3.50 -0.82
C LEU A 138 -7.84 4.48 -1.73
N LEU A 139 -8.55 5.21 -2.61
CA LEU A 139 -7.96 6.23 -3.47
C LEU A 139 -7.26 7.31 -2.65
N ALA A 140 -7.88 7.79 -1.57
CA ALA A 140 -7.26 8.75 -0.66
C ALA A 140 -5.99 8.19 -0.01
N GLN A 141 -5.99 6.92 0.41
CA GLN A 141 -4.80 6.27 0.99
C GLN A 141 -3.65 6.18 -0.01
N ILE A 142 -3.91 5.77 -1.26
CA ILE A 142 -2.91 5.70 -2.32
C ILE A 142 -2.30 7.08 -2.58
N ARG A 143 -3.14 8.10 -2.75
CA ARG A 143 -2.71 9.49 -2.97
C ARG A 143 -1.88 10.04 -1.82
N ILE A 144 -2.28 9.80 -0.57
CA ILE A 144 -1.53 10.24 0.60
C ILE A 144 -0.21 9.49 0.75
N SER A 145 -0.15 8.21 0.40
CA SER A 145 1.12 7.47 0.39
C SER A 145 2.09 8.05 -0.63
N HIS A 146 1.62 8.36 -1.83
CA HIS A 146 2.42 9.05 -2.85
C HIS A 146 2.85 10.45 -2.40
N ALA A 147 1.93 11.22 -1.80
CA ALA A 147 2.25 12.53 -1.24
C ALA A 147 3.34 12.48 -0.16
N CYS A 148 3.35 11.45 0.69
CA CYS A 148 4.42 11.26 1.67
C CYS A 148 5.79 11.08 0.99
N GLN A 149 5.87 10.29 -0.08
CA GLN A 149 7.11 10.14 -0.85
C GLN A 149 7.57 11.48 -1.44
N MET A 150 6.66 12.21 -2.11
CA MET A 150 6.97 13.51 -2.70
C MET A 150 7.38 14.56 -1.64
N LEU A 151 6.75 14.56 -0.46
CA LEU A 151 7.12 15.45 0.63
C LEU A 151 8.57 15.25 1.10
N LEU A 152 9.09 14.04 1.01
CA LEU A 152 10.45 13.71 1.45
C LEU A 152 11.48 13.86 0.33
N SER A 153 11.10 13.62 -0.92
CA SER A 153 12.01 13.59 -2.08
C SER A 153 12.09 14.91 -2.85
N SER A 154 11.11 15.83 -2.70
CA SER A 154 11.04 17.07 -3.48
C SER A 154 10.95 18.33 -2.62
N GLU A 155 11.34 19.49 -3.21
CA GLU A 155 11.16 20.84 -2.63
C GLU A 155 9.84 21.49 -3.04
N GLN A 156 9.01 20.75 -3.75
CA GLN A 156 7.78 21.27 -4.29
C GLN A 156 6.88 21.86 -3.18
N SER A 157 6.15 22.93 -3.52
CA SER A 157 5.19 23.51 -2.60
C SER A 157 4.06 22.52 -2.27
N ILE A 158 3.52 22.60 -1.07
CA ILE A 158 2.44 21.69 -0.65
C ILE A 158 1.19 21.80 -1.55
N PRO A 159 0.78 23.02 -1.99
CA PRO A 159 -0.33 23.15 -2.93
C PRO A 159 -0.08 22.42 -4.27
N ALA A 160 1.07 22.62 -4.89
CA ALA A 160 1.41 21.95 -6.15
C ALA A 160 1.49 20.42 -5.99
N LEU A 161 2.09 19.96 -4.87
CA LEU A 161 2.15 18.54 -4.55
C LEU A 161 0.74 17.92 -4.36
N ALA A 162 -0.19 18.64 -3.73
CA ALA A 162 -1.55 18.17 -3.57
C ALA A 162 -2.27 17.99 -4.92
N GLU A 163 -2.04 18.91 -5.85
CA GLU A 163 -2.56 18.84 -7.22
C GLU A 163 -1.98 17.65 -7.98
N ASP A 164 -0.65 17.47 -7.95
CA ASP A 164 0.04 16.34 -8.61
C ASP A 164 -0.38 14.99 -8.04
N CYS A 165 -0.74 14.94 -6.75
CA CYS A 165 -1.33 13.75 -6.14
C CYS A 165 -2.81 13.53 -6.52
N GLY A 166 -3.40 14.40 -7.31
CA GLY A 166 -4.77 14.29 -7.83
C GLY A 166 -5.86 14.71 -6.84
N PHE A 167 -5.55 15.50 -5.81
CA PHE A 167 -6.58 16.02 -4.92
C PHE A 167 -7.33 17.18 -5.58
N PRO A 168 -8.67 17.18 -5.55
CA PRO A 168 -9.49 18.21 -6.18
C PRO A 168 -9.42 19.57 -5.47
N SER A 169 -8.96 19.61 -4.23
CA SER A 169 -8.70 20.84 -3.48
C SER A 169 -7.65 20.65 -2.40
N LEU A 170 -6.95 21.74 -2.10
CA LEU A 170 -5.95 21.78 -1.03
C LEU A 170 -6.57 21.46 0.35
N SER A 171 -7.78 21.95 0.60
CA SER A 171 -8.50 21.68 1.86
C SER A 171 -8.79 20.19 2.04
N GLN A 172 -9.20 19.49 0.99
CA GLN A 172 -9.44 18.06 1.02
C GLN A 172 -8.14 17.27 1.24
N PHE A 173 -7.04 17.71 0.61
CA PHE A 173 -5.71 17.15 0.85
C PHE A 173 -5.30 17.26 2.31
N TYR A 174 -5.34 18.47 2.91
CA TYR A 174 -4.96 18.67 4.30
C TYR A 174 -5.79 17.83 5.26
N ARG A 175 -7.11 17.80 5.06
CA ARG A 175 -8.02 16.98 5.87
C ARG A 175 -7.65 15.51 5.81
N LYS A 176 -7.50 14.94 4.59
CA LYS A 176 -7.20 13.53 4.40
C LYS A 176 -5.78 13.17 4.84
N PHE A 177 -4.83 14.07 4.64
CA PHE A 177 -3.47 13.86 5.12
C PHE A 177 -3.42 13.80 6.64
N THR A 178 -4.04 14.75 7.33
CA THR A 178 -4.08 14.79 8.80
C THR A 178 -4.86 13.59 9.37
N GLU A 179 -5.98 13.22 8.74
CA GLU A 179 -6.76 12.02 9.11
C GLU A 179 -5.90 10.75 9.05
N LEU A 180 -5.12 10.56 7.99
CA LEU A 180 -4.36 9.33 7.75
C LEU A 180 -2.96 9.32 8.40
N LYS A 181 -2.34 10.48 8.62
CA LYS A 181 -0.97 10.60 9.16
C LYS A 181 -0.90 11.18 10.56
N GLY A 182 -2.01 11.65 11.11
CA GLY A 182 -2.10 12.22 12.45
C GLY A 182 -1.46 13.60 12.60
N GLN A 183 -0.98 14.20 11.49
CA GLN A 183 -0.33 15.52 11.50
C GLN A 183 -0.40 16.19 10.13
N PRO A 184 -0.29 17.55 10.05
CA PRO A 184 -0.31 18.28 8.79
C PRO A 184 0.90 17.95 7.88
N PRO A 185 0.77 18.10 6.53
CA PRO A 185 1.84 17.80 5.57
C PRO A 185 3.14 18.57 5.82
N ALA A 186 3.06 19.84 6.20
CA ALA A 186 4.25 20.67 6.48
C ALA A 186 5.04 20.13 7.68
N ARG A 187 4.34 19.71 8.74
CA ARG A 187 4.95 19.11 9.91
C ARG A 187 5.58 17.75 9.57
N TYR A 188 4.88 16.95 8.78
CA TYR A 188 5.39 15.67 8.28
C TYR A 188 6.69 15.85 7.50
N ARG A 189 6.75 16.80 6.54
CA ARG A 189 7.96 17.15 5.80
C ARG A 189 9.11 17.53 6.74
N LYS A 190 8.87 18.45 7.68
CA LYS A 190 9.89 18.90 8.63
C LYS A 190 10.42 17.78 9.51
N GLN A 191 9.57 16.85 9.92
CA GLN A 191 9.91 15.77 10.85
C GLN A 191 10.71 14.65 10.20
N TYR A 192 10.39 14.29 8.95
CA TYR A 192 10.93 13.07 8.32
C TYR A 192 11.90 13.34 7.18
N ARG A 193 12.02 14.57 6.74
CA ARG A 193 13.00 14.92 5.73
C ARG A 193 14.38 15.00 6.35
N LEU A 194 15.28 14.18 5.83
CA LEU A 194 16.71 14.27 6.22
C LEU A 194 17.28 15.60 5.72
N PRO A 195 18.11 16.30 6.54
CA PRO A 195 18.88 17.44 6.05
C PRO A 195 19.69 16.98 4.83
N LYS A 196 19.69 17.80 3.78
CA LYS A 196 20.64 17.56 2.67
C LYS A 196 22.03 17.59 3.26
N ALA A 197 22.81 16.50 3.10
CA ALA A 197 24.23 16.57 3.34
C ALA A 197 24.78 17.68 2.44
N HIS A 198 25.30 18.73 3.05
CA HIS A 198 26.02 19.76 2.31
C HIS A 198 27.27 19.08 1.75
N ALA A 199 27.33 18.95 0.43
CA ALA A 199 28.51 18.57 -0.30
C ALA A 199 29.47 19.74 -0.33
#